data_0b7154c560bb54cdd7d0f57235138ca3
#
_entry.id   0b7154c560bb54cdd7d0f57235138ca3
#
_cell.length_a   1.000
_cell.length_b   1.000
_cell.length_c   1.000
_cell.angle_alpha   90.00
_cell.angle_beta   90.00
_cell.angle_gamma   90.00
#
_symmetry.space_group_name_H-M   'P 1'
#
loop_
_entity.id
_entity.type
_entity.pdbx_description
1 polymer ?
#
loop_
_entity_poly.entity_id
_entity_poly.type
_entity_poly.pdbx_seq_one_letter_code
_entity_poly.pdbx_strand_id
1 'polypeptide(L)'
;KYTTIEYTLNRKSQIPPIFMYVVDTCMEADDLKSLCESLVVSLSLLPPNALVGLVTFGTVVQVHELGYEGCPKSFVFRGSKDYSPKNIQDMLGLTPGSRPTPNTGGPSTQPRQPTTGQIGATRFMLPVSQCEYQLTSILEQLQRDPWPVANDKRPQRCTGAALSVAVGLLESTFQNTGARVMLFCGGPCTEGPGQVVSTELRERIRSHHDIEKDNVKFFKRAVRFYENLGRRAAHNGHAIDVFSGCLDQVGLLEMHALCNVTNGYQLLVDSFQMGIFKQSFNKIFEKDENGDLLMLSLI
;
A
#
# COMPACT_ATOMS: atom_id res chain seq x y z
N LYS A 1 39.31 8.45 -3.79
CA LYS A 1 38.22 8.50 -2.79
C LYS A 1 37.02 7.87 -3.43
N TYR A 2 36.52 6.77 -2.85
CA TYR A 2 35.30 6.10 -3.29
C TYR A 2 34.10 6.86 -2.71
N THR A 3 33.08 7.10 -3.52
CA THR A 3 31.83 7.77 -3.13
C THR A 3 30.71 6.81 -2.78
N THR A 4 30.88 5.55 -3.15
CA THR A 4 29.90 4.48 -2.92
C THR A 4 30.59 3.26 -2.35
N ILE A 5 29.98 2.63 -1.36
CA ILE A 5 30.43 1.37 -0.73
C ILE A 5 29.27 0.39 -0.79
N GLU A 6 29.52 -0.79 -1.33
CA GLU A 6 28.57 -1.89 -1.34
C GLU A 6 28.97 -2.91 -0.26
N TYR A 7 27.99 -3.32 0.55
CA TYR A 7 28.15 -4.36 1.58
C TYR A 7 27.37 -5.57 1.19
N THR A 8 28.04 -6.69 0.96
CA THR A 8 27.37 -7.97 0.75
C THR A 8 27.07 -8.62 2.10
N LEU A 9 25.80 -8.76 2.42
CA LEU A 9 25.35 -9.43 3.65
C LEU A 9 25.15 -10.92 3.38
N ASN A 10 25.90 -11.78 4.08
CA ASN A 10 25.78 -13.24 3.96
C ASN A 10 24.53 -13.81 4.67
N ARG A 11 23.45 -13.04 4.76
CA ARG A 11 22.18 -13.49 5.33
C ARG A 11 21.21 -13.87 4.21
N LYS A 12 20.96 -15.17 4.04
CA LYS A 12 19.83 -15.61 3.22
C LYS A 12 18.53 -15.19 3.95
N SER A 13 17.69 -14.43 3.28
CA SER A 13 16.34 -14.17 3.79
C SER A 13 15.60 -15.51 3.91
N GLN A 14 15.18 -15.87 5.11
CA GLN A 14 14.37 -17.07 5.35
C GLN A 14 12.89 -16.86 5.07
N ILE A 15 12.51 -15.62 4.78
CA ILE A 15 11.12 -15.17 4.61
C ILE A 15 10.93 -14.81 3.14
N PRO A 16 9.83 -15.25 2.51
CA PRO A 16 9.51 -14.88 1.14
C PRO A 16 9.33 -13.36 1.02
N PRO A 17 9.59 -12.79 -0.17
CA PRO A 17 9.33 -11.37 -0.44
C PRO A 17 7.86 -11.02 -0.17
N ILE A 18 7.62 -9.81 0.37
CA ILE A 18 6.29 -9.34 0.76
C ILE A 18 5.97 -8.06 0.00
N PHE A 19 4.85 -8.06 -0.72
CA PHE A 19 4.36 -6.91 -1.50
C PHE A 19 2.93 -6.54 -1.08
N MET A 20 2.72 -5.27 -0.73
CA MET A 20 1.41 -4.71 -0.43
C MET A 20 1.05 -3.67 -1.50
N TYR A 21 0.10 -3.97 -2.36
CA TYR A 21 -0.42 -3.01 -3.34
C TYR A 21 -1.46 -2.11 -2.68
N VAL A 22 -1.29 -0.80 -2.82
CA VAL A 22 -2.20 0.24 -2.31
C VAL A 22 -2.68 1.06 -3.49
N VAL A 23 -3.90 0.82 -3.95
CA VAL A 23 -4.42 1.28 -5.25
C VAL A 23 -5.50 2.34 -5.06
N ASP A 24 -5.30 3.51 -5.67
CA ASP A 24 -6.26 4.61 -5.74
C ASP A 24 -7.39 4.28 -6.73
N THR A 25 -8.62 4.31 -6.28
CA THR A 25 -9.80 4.12 -7.15
C THR A 25 -10.46 5.44 -7.58
N CYS A 26 -9.92 6.60 -7.18
CA CYS A 26 -10.41 7.91 -7.61
C CYS A 26 -9.82 8.39 -8.94
N MET A 27 -8.92 7.62 -9.56
CA MET A 27 -8.34 7.96 -10.87
C MET A 27 -9.33 7.73 -12.02
N GLU A 28 -9.00 8.21 -13.21
CA GLU A 28 -9.83 7.98 -14.40
C GLU A 28 -9.90 6.48 -14.74
N ALA A 29 -11.02 6.05 -15.35
CA ALA A 29 -11.30 4.64 -15.59
C ALA A 29 -10.23 3.95 -16.45
N ASP A 30 -9.73 4.64 -17.48
CA ASP A 30 -8.71 4.10 -18.38
C ASP A 30 -7.34 3.98 -17.69
N ASP A 31 -7.00 4.92 -16.80
CA ASP A 31 -5.79 4.87 -15.98
C ASP A 31 -5.86 3.73 -14.97
N LEU A 32 -6.99 3.58 -14.28
CA LEU A 32 -7.23 2.49 -13.33
C LEU A 32 -7.12 1.13 -14.02
N LYS A 33 -7.76 0.99 -15.20
CA LYS A 33 -7.69 -0.24 -15.98
C LYS A 33 -6.26 -0.57 -16.41
N SER A 34 -5.53 0.41 -16.96
CA SER A 34 -4.13 0.20 -17.39
C SER A 34 -3.19 -0.13 -16.23
N LEU A 35 -3.43 0.48 -15.05
CA LEU A 35 -2.73 0.13 -13.82
C LEU A 35 -3.04 -1.31 -13.41
N CYS A 36 -4.30 -1.70 -13.35
CA CYS A 36 -4.71 -3.06 -12.97
C CYS A 36 -4.10 -4.11 -13.91
N GLU A 37 -4.09 -3.87 -15.23
CA GLU A 37 -3.39 -4.72 -16.19
C GLU A 37 -1.90 -4.87 -15.87
N SER A 38 -1.23 -3.77 -15.49
CA SER A 38 0.19 -3.79 -15.11
C SER A 38 0.42 -4.55 -13.80
N LEU A 39 -0.50 -4.44 -12.84
CA LEU A 39 -0.45 -5.20 -11.58
C LEU A 39 -0.64 -6.71 -11.82
N VAL A 40 -1.58 -7.09 -12.68
CA VAL A 40 -1.78 -8.51 -13.08
C VAL A 40 -0.50 -9.07 -13.73
N VAL A 41 0.10 -8.32 -14.66
CA VAL A 41 1.39 -8.74 -15.26
C VAL A 41 2.47 -8.90 -14.19
N SER A 42 2.54 -8.01 -13.20
CA SER A 42 3.55 -8.10 -12.14
C SER A 42 3.45 -9.37 -11.30
N LEU A 43 2.24 -9.94 -11.13
CA LEU A 43 2.07 -11.20 -10.39
C LEU A 43 2.84 -12.36 -11.02
N SER A 44 2.87 -12.41 -12.37
CA SER A 44 3.63 -13.44 -13.10
C SER A 44 5.16 -13.29 -13.01
N LEU A 45 5.63 -12.08 -12.67
CA LEU A 45 7.05 -11.77 -12.48
C LEU A 45 7.54 -12.12 -11.08
N LEU A 46 6.64 -12.20 -10.10
CA LEU A 46 6.97 -12.53 -8.71
C LEU A 46 7.34 -14.01 -8.54
N PRO A 47 8.18 -14.35 -7.55
CA PRO A 47 8.36 -15.72 -7.12
C PRO A 47 7.04 -16.32 -6.61
N PRO A 48 6.76 -17.62 -6.86
CA PRO A 48 5.48 -18.26 -6.47
C PRO A 48 5.17 -18.20 -4.97
N ASN A 49 6.22 -18.13 -4.14
CA ASN A 49 6.13 -18.03 -2.69
C ASN A 49 6.07 -16.58 -2.18
N ALA A 50 6.21 -15.56 -3.03
CA ALA A 50 6.07 -14.17 -2.65
C ALA A 50 4.68 -13.91 -2.06
N LEU A 51 4.63 -13.21 -0.93
CA LEU A 51 3.36 -12.84 -0.29
C LEU A 51 2.84 -11.55 -0.90
N VAL A 52 1.58 -11.54 -1.29
CA VAL A 52 0.93 -10.36 -1.87
C VAL A 52 -0.34 -10.02 -1.11
N GLY A 53 -0.58 -8.72 -0.92
CA GLY A 53 -1.81 -8.17 -0.34
C GLY A 53 -2.32 -6.99 -1.16
N LEU A 54 -3.61 -6.69 -1.03
CA LEU A 54 -4.27 -5.59 -1.73
C LEU A 54 -5.06 -4.71 -0.77
N VAL A 55 -4.79 -3.42 -0.86
CA VAL A 55 -5.58 -2.34 -0.27
C VAL A 55 -6.05 -1.42 -1.39
N THR A 56 -7.33 -1.11 -1.47
CA THR A 56 -7.85 -0.11 -2.40
C THR A 56 -8.41 1.08 -1.63
N PHE A 57 -8.36 2.27 -2.20
CA PHE A 57 -8.85 3.45 -1.52
C PHE A 57 -9.43 4.49 -2.47
N GLY A 58 -10.41 5.20 -1.98
CA GLY A 58 -11.04 6.38 -2.54
C GLY A 58 -11.58 7.21 -1.37
N THR A 59 -12.89 7.31 -1.24
CA THR A 59 -13.59 7.89 -0.07
C THR A 59 -13.38 7.05 1.20
N VAL A 60 -13.25 5.74 1.05
CA VAL A 60 -12.95 4.78 2.12
C VAL A 60 -11.73 3.94 1.75
N VAL A 61 -11.14 3.30 2.75
CA VAL A 61 -10.06 2.32 2.54
C VAL A 61 -10.64 0.92 2.65
N GLN A 62 -10.28 0.03 1.74
CA GLN A 62 -10.71 -1.37 1.73
C GLN A 62 -9.48 -2.29 1.77
N VAL A 63 -9.40 -3.14 2.77
CA VAL A 63 -8.39 -4.20 2.86
C VAL A 63 -9.03 -5.49 2.37
N HIS A 64 -8.51 -6.05 1.27
CA HIS A 64 -9.09 -7.23 0.63
C HIS A 64 -8.64 -8.53 1.33
N GLU A 65 -9.60 -9.41 1.62
CA GLU A 65 -9.33 -10.73 2.18
C GLU A 65 -9.10 -11.73 1.04
N LEU A 66 -7.84 -12.09 0.79
CA LEU A 66 -7.45 -12.99 -0.30
C LEU A 66 -7.56 -14.47 0.07
N GLY A 67 -7.63 -14.80 1.37
CA GLY A 67 -7.74 -16.18 1.87
C GLY A 67 -9.17 -16.70 1.94
N TYR A 68 -10.16 -16.05 1.32
CA TYR A 68 -11.56 -16.45 1.33
C TYR A 68 -11.98 -16.96 -0.05
N GLU A 69 -12.35 -18.23 -0.15
CA GLU A 69 -12.70 -18.89 -1.42
C GLU A 69 -14.11 -18.58 -1.95
N GLY A 70 -14.89 -17.77 -1.24
CA GLY A 70 -16.23 -17.37 -1.65
C GLY A 70 -16.25 -16.11 -2.52
N CYS A 71 -17.28 -15.29 -2.34
CA CYS A 71 -17.32 -13.99 -3.01
C CYS A 71 -16.23 -13.05 -2.45
N PRO A 72 -15.73 -12.08 -3.27
CA PRO A 72 -14.76 -11.11 -2.83
C PRO A 72 -15.19 -10.40 -1.55
N LYS A 73 -14.30 -10.31 -0.57
CA LYS A 73 -14.56 -9.74 0.75
C LYS A 73 -13.50 -8.70 1.09
N SER A 74 -13.94 -7.56 1.64
CA SER A 74 -13.05 -6.52 2.11
C SER A 74 -13.46 -5.98 3.48
N PHE A 75 -12.49 -5.45 4.21
CA PHE A 75 -12.66 -4.73 5.46
C PHE A 75 -12.56 -3.24 5.21
N VAL A 76 -13.60 -2.49 5.58
CA VAL A 76 -13.73 -1.08 5.24
C VAL A 76 -13.34 -0.19 6.41
N PHE A 77 -12.45 0.77 6.15
CA PHE A 77 -12.03 1.82 7.07
C PHE A 77 -12.48 3.19 6.56
N ARG A 78 -12.87 4.08 7.46
CA ARG A 78 -13.24 5.45 7.10
C ARG A 78 -12.00 6.24 6.67
N GLY A 79 -12.07 6.90 5.51
CA GLY A 79 -10.96 7.68 4.97
C GLY A 79 -10.59 8.92 5.80
N SER A 80 -11.57 9.51 6.49
CA SER A 80 -11.38 10.72 7.31
C SER A 80 -10.69 10.47 8.66
N LYS A 81 -10.56 9.19 9.09
CA LYS A 81 -10.07 8.83 10.43
C LYS A 81 -8.62 8.38 10.39
N ASP A 82 -7.84 8.83 11.35
CA ASP A 82 -6.53 8.25 11.64
C ASP A 82 -6.69 7.06 12.60
N TYR A 83 -6.07 5.92 12.25
CA TYR A 83 -6.20 4.68 13.00
C TYR A 83 -4.88 4.35 13.67
N SER A 84 -4.93 4.06 14.98
CA SER A 84 -3.78 3.48 15.67
C SER A 84 -3.53 2.04 15.20
N PRO A 85 -2.30 1.51 15.29
CA PRO A 85 -2.00 0.12 14.97
C PRO A 85 -2.91 -0.88 15.67
N LYS A 86 -3.20 -0.63 16.94
CA LYS A 86 -4.13 -1.46 17.74
C LYS A 86 -5.54 -1.47 17.16
N ASN A 87 -6.08 -0.31 16.77
CA ASN A 87 -7.40 -0.25 16.13
C ASN A 87 -7.45 -1.05 14.83
N ILE A 88 -6.35 -1.00 14.04
CA ILE A 88 -6.25 -1.75 12.79
C ILE A 88 -6.24 -3.26 13.08
N GLN A 89 -5.45 -3.70 14.06
CA GLN A 89 -5.41 -5.09 14.52
C GLN A 89 -6.79 -5.60 14.94
N ASP A 90 -7.49 -4.82 15.78
CA ASP A 90 -8.81 -5.18 16.28
C ASP A 90 -9.85 -5.28 15.15
N MET A 91 -9.87 -4.29 14.24
CA MET A 91 -10.80 -4.26 13.11
C MET A 91 -10.55 -5.39 12.10
N LEU A 92 -9.30 -5.77 11.88
CA LEU A 92 -8.92 -6.88 10.99
C LEU A 92 -8.97 -8.24 11.69
N GLY A 93 -9.22 -8.29 13.01
CA GLY A 93 -9.26 -9.53 13.78
C GLY A 93 -7.89 -10.22 13.86
N LEU A 94 -6.80 -9.44 13.93
CA LEU A 94 -5.43 -9.94 14.02
C LEU A 94 -4.98 -10.19 15.47
N THR A 95 -5.78 -9.80 16.45
CA THR A 95 -5.47 -9.96 17.87
C THR A 95 -5.53 -11.45 18.25
N PRO A 96 -4.49 -12.00 18.93
CA PRO A 96 -4.52 -13.38 19.41
C PRO A 96 -5.71 -13.59 20.36
N GLY A 97 -6.66 -14.43 19.96
CA GLY A 97 -7.87 -14.73 20.74
C GLY A 97 -9.20 -14.24 20.13
N SER A 98 -9.19 -13.39 19.11
CA SER A 98 -10.40 -12.92 18.42
C SER A 98 -10.82 -13.90 17.32
N ARG A 99 -11.31 -15.08 17.68
CA ARG A 99 -12.11 -15.90 16.75
C ARG A 99 -13.56 -15.47 16.85
N PRO A 100 -14.24 -15.15 15.73
CA PRO A 100 -15.68 -15.27 15.68
C PRO A 100 -15.99 -16.76 15.83
N THR A 101 -16.52 -17.19 16.96
CA THR A 101 -17.03 -18.53 17.14
C THR A 101 -18.30 -18.70 16.31
N PRO A 102 -18.37 -19.60 15.31
CA PRO A 102 -19.64 -20.17 14.92
C PRO A 102 -20.06 -21.08 16.08
N ASN A 103 -21.23 -20.78 16.64
CA ASN A 103 -21.88 -21.63 17.62
C ASN A 103 -22.16 -23.02 16.99
N THR A 104 -21.28 -23.97 17.26
CA THR A 104 -21.62 -25.41 17.17
C THR A 104 -20.82 -26.12 18.26
N GLY A 105 -21.58 -26.59 19.26
CA GLY A 105 -21.07 -27.36 20.38
C GLY A 105 -20.52 -28.72 19.93
N GLY A 106 -19.38 -29.08 20.48
CA GLY A 106 -18.79 -30.41 20.45
C GLY A 106 -17.41 -30.39 21.14
N PRO A 107 -17.16 -31.25 22.14
CA PRO A 107 -15.87 -31.29 22.82
C PRO A 107 -14.87 -32.12 22.01
N SER A 108 -13.82 -31.51 21.51
CA SER A 108 -12.64 -32.25 20.99
C SER A 108 -11.39 -31.83 21.77
N THR A 109 -11.01 -32.73 22.65
CA THR A 109 -9.74 -32.82 23.34
C THR A 109 -8.61 -33.17 22.37
N GLN A 110 -7.83 -32.22 21.93
CA GLN A 110 -6.43 -32.40 21.48
C GLN A 110 -5.64 -31.14 21.77
N PRO A 111 -4.42 -31.24 22.36
CA PRO A 111 -3.58 -30.08 22.63
C PRO A 111 -2.97 -29.58 21.32
N ARG A 112 -3.43 -28.42 20.84
CA ARG A 112 -2.81 -27.72 19.71
C ARG A 112 -1.69 -26.85 20.21
N GLN A 113 -0.48 -27.06 19.67
CA GLN A 113 0.66 -26.18 19.84
C GLN A 113 0.31 -24.75 19.41
N PRO A 114 0.72 -23.71 20.13
CA PRO A 114 0.47 -22.32 19.77
C PRO A 114 1.45 -21.87 18.69
N THR A 115 1.02 -21.87 17.42
CA THR A 115 1.66 -21.06 16.38
C THR A 115 1.10 -19.65 16.47
N THR A 116 1.75 -18.84 17.25
CA THR A 116 1.47 -17.44 17.50
C THR A 116 1.68 -16.60 16.24
N GLY A 117 0.71 -15.77 15.87
CA GLY A 117 0.86 -14.63 14.97
C GLY A 117 0.59 -14.86 13.47
N GLN A 118 0.84 -16.05 12.92
CA GLN A 118 0.71 -16.29 11.47
C GLN A 118 -0.72 -16.56 10.98
N ILE A 119 -1.64 -16.99 11.82
CA ILE A 119 -3.01 -17.40 11.39
C ILE A 119 -3.86 -16.20 10.93
N GLY A 120 -3.60 -15.00 11.43
CA GLY A 120 -4.32 -13.79 10.98
C GLY A 120 -3.76 -13.18 9.69
N ALA A 121 -2.45 -13.28 9.48
CA ALA A 121 -1.74 -12.74 8.33
C ALA A 121 -2.16 -13.44 7.02
N THR A 122 -2.36 -14.75 7.05
CA THR A 122 -2.75 -15.58 5.89
C THR A 122 -4.13 -15.27 5.31
N ARG A 123 -4.89 -14.36 5.89
CA ARG A 123 -6.16 -13.88 5.33
C ARG A 123 -5.96 -12.78 4.30
N PHE A 124 -4.97 -11.92 4.53
CA PHE A 124 -4.75 -10.68 3.76
C PHE A 124 -3.48 -10.74 2.91
N MET A 125 -2.53 -11.57 3.32
CA MET A 125 -1.23 -11.74 2.67
C MET A 125 -1.02 -13.21 2.37
N LEU A 126 -1.13 -13.59 1.09
CA LEU A 126 -0.98 -14.98 0.64
C LEU A 126 0.16 -15.11 -0.36
N PRO A 127 0.75 -16.32 -0.48
CA PRO A 127 1.63 -16.63 -1.59
C PRO A 127 0.93 -16.42 -2.93
N VAL A 128 1.63 -15.84 -3.91
CA VAL A 128 1.09 -15.62 -5.27
C VAL A 128 0.49 -16.92 -5.81
N SER A 129 1.18 -18.05 -5.65
CA SER A 129 0.70 -19.38 -6.10
C SER A 129 -0.67 -19.79 -5.55
N GLN A 130 -1.13 -19.18 -4.45
CA GLN A 130 -2.41 -19.49 -3.81
C GLN A 130 -3.50 -18.46 -4.10
N CYS A 131 -3.14 -17.21 -4.40
CA CYS A 131 -4.09 -16.11 -4.55
C CYS A 131 -4.11 -15.44 -5.93
N GLU A 132 -3.25 -15.85 -6.87
CA GLU A 132 -3.13 -15.21 -8.19
C GLU A 132 -4.47 -15.10 -8.90
N TYR A 133 -5.23 -16.19 -8.97
CA TYR A 133 -6.54 -16.18 -9.64
C TYR A 133 -7.53 -15.21 -8.98
N GLN A 134 -7.61 -15.24 -7.65
CA GLN A 134 -8.53 -14.38 -6.92
C GLN A 134 -8.13 -12.92 -7.00
N LEU A 135 -6.82 -12.62 -6.85
CA LEU A 135 -6.30 -11.27 -6.94
C LEU A 135 -6.48 -10.69 -8.35
N THR A 136 -6.22 -11.49 -9.39
CA THR A 136 -6.48 -11.11 -10.79
C THR A 136 -7.96 -10.79 -10.99
N SER A 137 -8.86 -11.64 -10.51
CA SER A 137 -10.31 -11.41 -10.63
C SER A 137 -10.75 -10.12 -9.91
N ILE A 138 -10.17 -9.80 -8.75
CA ILE A 138 -10.46 -8.55 -8.04
C ILE A 138 -9.95 -7.34 -8.84
N LEU A 139 -8.72 -7.41 -9.35
CA LEU A 139 -8.11 -6.32 -10.13
C LEU A 139 -8.85 -6.06 -11.45
N GLU A 140 -9.27 -7.09 -12.17
CA GLU A 140 -10.04 -6.97 -13.42
C GLU A 140 -11.45 -6.39 -13.21
N GLN A 141 -12.04 -6.62 -12.03
CA GLN A 141 -13.36 -6.11 -11.66
C GLN A 141 -13.31 -4.77 -10.92
N LEU A 142 -12.11 -4.26 -10.63
CA LEU A 142 -11.95 -3.03 -9.87
C LEU A 142 -12.50 -1.84 -10.65
N GLN A 143 -13.41 -1.11 -10.03
CA GLN A 143 -14.06 0.07 -10.60
C GLN A 143 -13.67 1.33 -9.83
N ARG A 144 -13.90 2.47 -10.47
CA ARG A 144 -13.75 3.78 -9.83
C ARG A 144 -14.60 3.86 -8.56
N ASP A 145 -14.13 4.67 -7.62
CA ASP A 145 -14.89 5.01 -6.43
C ASP A 145 -16.30 5.48 -6.82
N PRO A 146 -17.37 4.83 -6.32
CA PRO A 146 -18.75 5.10 -6.72
C PRO A 146 -19.32 6.40 -6.16
N TRP A 147 -18.61 7.07 -5.24
CA TRP A 147 -19.11 8.29 -4.63
C TRP A 147 -19.15 9.45 -5.63
N PRO A 148 -20.31 10.13 -5.76
CA PRO A 148 -20.47 11.19 -6.73
C PRO A 148 -19.58 12.38 -6.36
N VAL A 149 -18.91 12.94 -7.38
CA VAL A 149 -18.07 14.13 -7.26
C VAL A 149 -18.73 15.27 -8.02
N ALA A 150 -18.98 16.39 -7.34
CA ALA A 150 -19.52 17.59 -7.99
C ALA A 150 -18.46 18.19 -8.95
N ASN A 151 -18.91 18.87 -10.02
CA ASN A 151 -18.04 19.40 -11.06
C ASN A 151 -16.99 20.42 -10.59
N ASP A 152 -17.26 21.07 -9.44
CA ASP A 152 -16.38 22.05 -8.81
C ASP A 152 -15.50 21.48 -7.71
N LYS A 153 -15.49 20.14 -7.55
CA LYS A 153 -14.76 19.44 -6.49
C LYS A 153 -13.83 18.35 -7.02
N ARG A 154 -12.79 18.11 -6.23
CA ARG A 154 -11.94 16.90 -6.34
C ARG A 154 -12.61 15.73 -5.65
N PRO A 155 -12.32 14.48 -6.08
CA PRO A 155 -12.77 13.32 -5.34
C PRO A 155 -12.21 13.30 -3.91
N GLN A 156 -12.94 12.68 -3.01
CA GLN A 156 -12.48 12.42 -1.64
C GLN A 156 -11.46 11.26 -1.69
N ARG A 157 -10.20 11.62 -1.69
CA ARG A 157 -9.08 10.67 -1.78
C ARG A 157 -8.35 10.60 -0.46
N CYS A 158 -8.38 9.45 0.20
CA CYS A 158 -7.86 9.25 1.55
C CYS A 158 -6.51 8.50 1.58
N THR A 159 -5.54 8.95 0.78
CA THR A 159 -4.22 8.32 0.59
C THR A 159 -3.50 8.06 1.92
N GLY A 160 -3.49 9.01 2.83
CA GLY A 160 -2.80 8.85 4.11
C GLY A 160 -3.44 7.80 5.01
N ALA A 161 -4.78 7.71 5.02
CA ALA A 161 -5.48 6.66 5.76
C ALA A 161 -5.16 5.27 5.17
N ALA A 162 -5.12 5.14 3.84
CA ALA A 162 -4.78 3.90 3.16
C ALA A 162 -3.37 3.42 3.50
N LEU A 163 -2.38 4.32 3.43
CA LEU A 163 -1.01 4.01 3.83
C LEU A 163 -0.90 3.66 5.32
N SER A 164 -1.61 4.38 6.20
CA SER A 164 -1.63 4.09 7.64
C SER A 164 -2.19 2.69 7.93
N VAL A 165 -3.25 2.28 7.21
CA VAL A 165 -3.86 0.95 7.32
C VAL A 165 -2.92 -0.12 6.78
N ALA A 166 -2.30 0.08 5.61
CA ALA A 166 -1.35 -0.86 5.01
C ALA A 166 -0.12 -1.09 5.90
N VAL A 167 0.51 0.00 6.39
CA VAL A 167 1.64 -0.08 7.32
C VAL A 167 1.22 -0.74 8.63
N GLY A 168 0.05 -0.39 9.19
CA GLY A 168 -0.44 -0.99 10.43
C GLY A 168 -0.75 -2.49 10.31
N LEU A 169 -1.24 -2.96 9.15
CA LEU A 169 -1.41 -4.37 8.86
C LEU A 169 -0.05 -5.09 8.87
N LEU A 170 0.93 -4.57 8.12
CA LEU A 170 2.28 -5.17 8.06
C LEU A 170 3.01 -5.12 9.39
N GLU A 171 2.93 -4.00 10.12
CA GLU A 171 3.48 -3.83 11.47
C GLU A 171 2.91 -4.86 12.46
N SER A 172 1.66 -5.26 12.26
CA SER A 172 0.98 -6.24 13.12
C SER A 172 1.33 -7.69 12.79
N THR A 173 1.72 -7.96 11.53
CA THR A 173 1.85 -9.33 11.00
C THR A 173 3.28 -9.71 10.63
N PHE A 174 4.09 -8.75 10.20
CA PHE A 174 5.44 -8.96 9.66
C PHE A 174 6.45 -7.97 10.27
N GLN A 175 6.53 -7.94 11.59
CA GLN A 175 7.49 -7.10 12.30
C GLN A 175 8.94 -7.49 11.98
N ASN A 176 9.80 -6.49 11.80
CA ASN A 176 11.22 -6.66 11.50
C ASN A 176 11.48 -7.58 10.27
N THR A 177 10.56 -7.55 9.32
CA THR A 177 10.60 -8.35 8.11
C THR A 177 10.53 -7.44 6.91
N GLY A 178 11.44 -7.61 5.95
CA GLY A 178 11.42 -6.82 4.74
C GLY A 178 10.10 -6.96 3.98
N ALA A 179 9.38 -5.83 3.79
CA ALA A 179 8.15 -5.77 3.01
C ALA A 179 8.14 -4.49 2.18
N ARG A 180 7.49 -4.50 1.02
CA ARG A 180 7.30 -3.32 0.16
C ARG A 180 5.84 -2.93 0.08
N VAL A 181 5.54 -1.71 0.47
CA VAL A 181 4.24 -1.07 0.26
C VAL A 181 4.34 -0.25 -1.02
N MET A 182 3.57 -0.59 -2.03
CA MET A 182 3.56 0.08 -3.33
C MET A 182 2.28 0.90 -3.45
N LEU A 183 2.39 2.21 -3.30
CA LEU A 183 1.29 3.16 -3.48
C LEU A 183 1.17 3.55 -4.95
N PHE A 184 -0.04 3.40 -5.51
CA PHE A 184 -0.41 3.88 -6.84
C PHE A 184 -1.50 4.95 -6.67
N CYS A 185 -1.19 6.21 -6.99
CA CYS A 185 -2.11 7.33 -6.80
C CYS A 185 -2.26 8.19 -8.07
N GLY A 186 -3.50 8.56 -8.38
CA GLY A 186 -3.87 9.40 -9.52
C GLY A 186 -4.19 10.85 -9.13
N GLY A 187 -3.76 11.30 -7.95
CA GLY A 187 -3.98 12.69 -7.53
C GLY A 187 -3.69 12.93 -6.06
N PRO A 188 -3.87 14.19 -5.59
CA PRO A 188 -3.54 14.58 -4.23
C PRO A 188 -4.49 13.98 -3.19
N CYS A 189 -4.00 13.80 -1.97
CA CYS A 189 -4.81 13.46 -0.80
C CYS A 189 -5.70 14.66 -0.43
N THR A 190 -7.02 14.46 -0.47
CA THR A 190 -8.02 15.51 -0.20
C THR A 190 -8.79 15.31 1.10
N GLU A 191 -8.66 14.12 1.71
CA GLU A 191 -9.44 13.75 2.91
C GLU A 191 -8.57 13.01 3.93
N GLY A 192 -8.81 13.30 5.20
CA GLY A 192 -8.23 12.57 6.32
C GLY A 192 -6.77 12.88 6.65
N PRO A 193 -6.05 11.94 7.29
CA PRO A 193 -4.64 12.11 7.62
C PRO A 193 -3.80 12.26 6.36
N GLY A 194 -2.77 13.11 6.40
CA GLY A 194 -1.91 13.37 5.24
C GLY A 194 -2.56 14.22 4.15
N GLN A 195 -3.67 14.89 4.43
CA GLN A 195 -4.35 15.79 3.49
C GLN A 195 -3.42 16.88 2.97
N VAL A 196 -3.35 17.02 1.62
CA VAL A 196 -2.50 17.98 0.91
C VAL A 196 -3.28 19.22 0.45
N VAL A 197 -4.52 19.01 0.04
CA VAL A 197 -5.41 20.05 -0.48
C VAL A 197 -6.86 19.74 -0.10
N SER A 198 -7.74 20.73 -0.15
CA SER A 198 -9.18 20.47 0.05
C SER A 198 -9.84 19.88 -1.19
N THR A 199 -11.08 19.45 -1.05
CA THR A 199 -11.90 18.99 -2.17
C THR A 199 -12.29 20.09 -3.15
N GLU A 200 -12.22 21.37 -2.75
CA GLU A 200 -12.58 22.49 -3.62
C GLU A 200 -11.57 22.70 -4.76
N LEU A 201 -11.99 22.60 -6.03
CA LEU A 201 -11.11 22.79 -7.20
C LEU A 201 -10.49 24.20 -7.26
N ARG A 202 -11.22 25.21 -6.80
CA ARG A 202 -10.71 26.59 -6.73
C ARG A 202 -9.57 26.77 -5.73
N GLU A 203 -9.45 25.92 -4.71
CA GLU A 203 -8.33 25.94 -3.78
C GLU A 203 -7.14 25.18 -4.42
N ARG A 204 -6.11 25.93 -4.77
CA ARG A 204 -4.92 25.36 -5.42
C ARG A 204 -4.05 24.65 -4.41
N ILE A 205 -3.31 23.64 -4.86
CA ILE A 205 -2.22 23.06 -4.08
C ILE A 205 -1.16 24.15 -3.91
N ARG A 206 -0.55 24.21 -2.73
CA ARG A 206 0.49 25.20 -2.39
C ARG A 206 1.59 25.24 -3.45
N SER A 207 2.09 26.43 -3.76
CA SER A 207 3.32 26.66 -4.54
C SER A 207 4.56 26.65 -3.65
N HIS A 208 5.76 26.63 -4.23
CA HIS A 208 7.00 26.82 -3.48
C HIS A 208 7.05 28.17 -2.77
N HIS A 209 6.52 29.23 -3.43
CA HIS A 209 6.43 30.55 -2.85
C HIS A 209 5.49 30.61 -1.62
N ASP A 210 4.39 29.83 -1.62
CA ASP A 210 3.52 29.74 -0.45
C ASP A 210 4.23 29.07 0.73
N ILE A 211 5.09 28.07 0.44
CA ILE A 211 5.92 27.41 1.46
C ILE A 211 6.92 28.40 2.05
N GLU A 212 7.64 29.17 1.22
CA GLU A 212 8.61 30.17 1.65
C GLU A 212 7.97 31.25 2.51
N LYS A 213 6.76 31.67 2.19
CA LYS A 213 5.97 32.66 2.95
C LYS A 213 5.20 32.11 4.13
N ASP A 214 5.30 30.80 4.38
CA ASP A 214 4.51 30.12 5.41
C ASP A 214 2.98 30.23 5.24
N ASN A 215 2.52 30.46 4.02
CA ASN A 215 1.10 30.52 3.66
C ASN A 215 0.57 29.15 3.23
N VAL A 216 0.67 28.16 4.12
CA VAL A 216 0.39 26.75 3.82
C VAL A 216 -0.56 26.13 4.84
N LYS A 217 -1.78 25.85 4.41
CA LYS A 217 -2.86 25.33 5.29
C LYS A 217 -2.61 23.88 5.75
N PHE A 218 -2.20 23.02 4.84
CA PHE A 218 -2.12 21.57 5.07
C PHE A 218 -0.68 21.06 5.15
N PHE A 219 0.26 21.69 4.48
CA PHE A 219 1.62 21.22 4.21
C PHE A 219 2.36 20.71 5.46
N LYS A 220 2.49 21.54 6.49
CA LYS A 220 3.24 21.18 7.70
C LYS A 220 2.66 19.95 8.41
N ARG A 221 1.32 19.84 8.42
CA ARG A 221 0.62 18.71 9.03
C ARG A 221 0.80 17.45 8.19
N ALA A 222 0.70 17.56 6.88
CA ALA A 222 0.91 16.45 5.94
C ALA A 222 2.35 15.93 6.01
N VAL A 223 3.36 16.80 5.93
CA VAL A 223 4.78 16.43 6.06
C VAL A 223 5.02 15.65 7.36
N ARG A 224 4.58 16.20 8.50
CA ARG A 224 4.75 15.53 9.80
C ARG A 224 4.07 14.15 9.86
N PHE A 225 2.88 14.04 9.25
CA PHE A 225 2.17 12.77 9.17
C PHE A 225 2.96 11.73 8.39
N TYR A 226 3.40 12.08 7.16
CA TYR A 226 4.14 11.16 6.30
C TYR A 226 5.54 10.83 6.84
N GLU A 227 6.22 11.78 7.50
CA GLU A 227 7.47 11.50 8.21
C GLU A 227 7.29 10.47 9.32
N ASN A 228 6.26 10.62 10.15
CA ASN A 228 5.99 9.68 11.24
C ASN A 228 5.64 8.30 10.70
N LEU A 229 4.85 8.24 9.63
CA LEU A 229 4.48 6.99 8.97
C LEU A 229 5.70 6.29 8.35
N GLY A 230 6.56 7.05 7.65
CA GLY A 230 7.81 6.54 7.09
C GLY A 230 8.75 5.99 8.16
N ARG A 231 8.92 6.69 9.30
CA ARG A 231 9.73 6.19 10.42
C ARG A 231 9.17 4.90 11.02
N ARG A 232 7.84 4.77 11.14
CA ARG A 232 7.20 3.53 11.61
C ARG A 232 7.46 2.37 10.65
N ALA A 233 7.30 2.59 9.35
CA ALA A 233 7.58 1.59 8.33
C ALA A 233 9.06 1.17 8.36
N ALA A 234 9.99 2.13 8.36
CA ALA A 234 11.42 1.87 8.40
C ALA A 234 11.84 1.10 9.68
N HIS A 235 11.23 1.41 10.83
CA HIS A 235 11.50 0.69 12.08
C HIS A 235 11.17 -0.80 11.99
N ASN A 236 10.17 -1.16 11.18
CA ASN A 236 9.77 -2.54 10.93
C ASN A 236 10.45 -3.18 9.71
N GLY A 237 11.38 -2.47 9.06
CA GLY A 237 12.07 -2.94 7.86
C GLY A 237 11.23 -2.86 6.58
N HIS A 238 10.16 -2.05 6.57
CA HIS A 238 9.27 -1.92 5.41
C HIS A 238 9.71 -0.75 4.53
N ALA A 239 9.79 -0.96 3.21
CA ALA A 239 9.97 0.07 2.21
C ALA A 239 8.62 0.58 1.68
N ILE A 240 8.53 1.88 1.37
CA ILE A 240 7.33 2.49 0.78
C ILE A 240 7.70 3.12 -0.56
N ASP A 241 7.14 2.59 -1.63
CA ASP A 241 7.25 3.11 -2.99
C ASP A 241 6.03 3.95 -3.34
N VAL A 242 6.23 5.05 -4.06
CA VAL A 242 5.17 5.94 -4.52
C VAL A 242 5.20 6.06 -6.03
N PHE A 243 4.18 5.53 -6.69
CA PHE A 243 3.94 5.66 -8.12
C PHE A 243 2.76 6.61 -8.34
N SER A 244 3.00 7.69 -9.04
CA SER A 244 2.01 8.73 -9.27
C SER A 244 1.76 8.90 -10.75
N GLY A 245 0.51 8.67 -11.19
CA GLY A 245 0.03 8.88 -12.56
C GLY A 245 -0.96 10.04 -12.59
N CYS A 246 -0.44 11.28 -12.72
CA CYS A 246 -1.28 12.48 -12.70
C CYS A 246 -0.54 13.66 -13.33
N LEU A 247 -1.25 14.45 -14.14
CA LEU A 247 -0.74 15.71 -14.71
C LEU A 247 -0.59 16.82 -13.65
N ASP A 248 -1.45 16.79 -12.62
CA ASP A 248 -1.41 17.76 -11.54
C ASP A 248 -0.47 17.33 -10.40
N GLN A 249 -0.19 18.27 -9.50
CA GLN A 249 0.56 17.99 -8.29
C GLN A 249 -0.21 17.01 -7.39
N VAL A 250 0.46 15.98 -6.90
CA VAL A 250 -0.10 14.96 -6.00
C VAL A 250 0.34 15.11 -4.54
N GLY A 251 1.25 16.05 -4.24
CA GLY A 251 1.83 16.22 -2.91
C GLY A 251 3.06 15.35 -2.67
N LEU A 252 3.87 15.09 -3.70
CA LEU A 252 5.08 14.28 -3.56
C LEU A 252 6.10 14.90 -2.60
N LEU A 253 6.12 16.23 -2.45
CA LEU A 253 7.00 16.91 -1.50
C LEU A 253 6.61 16.57 -0.06
N GLU A 254 5.32 16.53 0.25
CA GLU A 254 4.79 16.11 1.55
C GLU A 254 5.10 14.63 1.83
N MET A 255 5.04 13.79 0.81
CA MET A 255 5.30 12.35 0.90
C MET A 255 6.78 11.97 0.76
N HIS A 256 7.67 12.92 0.43
CA HIS A 256 9.09 12.64 0.18
C HIS A 256 9.75 11.81 1.28
N ALA A 257 9.43 12.10 2.53
CA ALA A 257 9.97 11.37 3.67
C ALA A 257 9.61 9.87 3.68
N LEU A 258 8.47 9.46 3.09
CA LEU A 258 8.10 8.05 3.00
C LEU A 258 9.18 7.25 2.26
N CYS A 259 9.52 7.69 1.05
CA CYS A 259 10.50 7.00 0.22
C CYS A 259 11.92 7.18 0.76
N ASN A 260 12.27 8.41 1.20
CA ASN A 260 13.63 8.73 1.62
C ASN A 260 14.08 7.94 2.86
N VAL A 261 13.22 7.80 3.89
CA VAL A 261 13.61 7.09 5.13
C VAL A 261 13.44 5.58 5.04
N THR A 262 12.69 5.07 4.05
CA THR A 262 12.42 3.64 3.86
C THR A 262 13.19 3.04 2.68
N ASN A 263 14.05 3.82 2.03
CA ASN A 263 14.75 3.42 0.79
C ASN A 263 13.79 2.95 -0.32
N GLY A 264 12.63 3.61 -0.43
CA GLY A 264 11.62 3.33 -1.44
C GLY A 264 11.79 4.16 -2.71
N TYR A 265 11.08 3.78 -3.78
CA TYR A 265 11.06 4.50 -5.05
C TYR A 265 9.99 5.59 -5.06
N GLN A 266 10.27 6.63 -5.83
CA GLN A 266 9.31 7.68 -6.14
C GLN A 266 9.31 7.91 -7.65
N LEU A 267 8.21 7.57 -8.32
CA LEU A 267 8.03 7.74 -9.76
C LEU A 267 6.81 8.62 -10.01
N LEU A 268 6.98 9.66 -10.82
CA LEU A 268 5.91 10.51 -11.34
C LEU A 268 5.84 10.34 -12.85
N VAL A 269 4.64 10.04 -13.33
CA VAL A 269 4.28 10.00 -14.75
C VAL A 269 2.95 10.72 -14.96
N ASP A 270 2.67 11.13 -16.18
CA ASP A 270 1.43 11.85 -16.49
C ASP A 270 0.19 10.94 -16.42
N SER A 271 0.36 9.63 -16.72
CA SER A 271 -0.71 8.63 -16.74
C SER A 271 -0.12 7.23 -16.58
N PHE A 272 -0.86 6.31 -15.94
CA PHE A 272 -0.49 4.89 -15.84
C PHE A 272 -0.58 4.14 -17.19
N GLN A 273 -1.15 4.76 -18.22
CA GLN A 273 -1.17 4.21 -19.59
C GLN A 273 0.20 4.32 -20.28
N MET A 274 1.09 5.20 -19.79
CA MET A 274 2.38 5.45 -20.40
C MET A 274 3.31 4.24 -20.36
N GLY A 275 3.98 3.98 -21.49
CA GLY A 275 4.96 2.89 -21.60
C GLY A 275 6.12 3.03 -20.61
N ILE A 276 6.51 4.27 -20.28
CA ILE A 276 7.56 4.53 -19.30
C ILE A 276 7.19 4.03 -17.88
N PHE A 277 5.91 4.15 -17.49
CA PHE A 277 5.44 3.58 -16.23
C PHE A 277 5.58 2.05 -16.25
N LYS A 278 5.04 1.40 -17.30
CA LYS A 278 5.05 -0.06 -17.44
C LYS A 278 6.49 -0.61 -17.44
N GLN A 279 7.40 0.04 -18.15
CA GLN A 279 8.81 -0.36 -18.19
C GLN A 279 9.49 -0.19 -16.82
N SER A 280 9.32 0.98 -16.18
CA SER A 280 9.92 1.26 -14.87
C SER A 280 9.36 0.34 -13.78
N PHE A 281 8.06 0.06 -13.83
CA PHE A 281 7.41 -0.84 -12.88
C PHE A 281 7.88 -2.29 -13.05
N ASN A 282 7.94 -2.81 -14.28
CA ASN A 282 8.42 -4.16 -14.54
C ASN A 282 9.89 -4.34 -14.14
N LYS A 283 10.71 -3.27 -14.26
CA LYS A 283 12.11 -3.30 -13.86
C LYS A 283 12.32 -3.59 -12.37
N ILE A 284 11.35 -3.27 -11.54
CA ILE A 284 11.37 -3.58 -10.10
C ILE A 284 11.43 -5.10 -9.85
N PHE A 285 10.87 -5.89 -10.76
CA PHE A 285 10.78 -7.34 -10.66
C PHE A 285 11.86 -8.08 -11.47
N GLU A 286 12.91 -7.37 -11.92
CA GLU A 286 14.07 -7.99 -12.55
C GLU A 286 14.75 -8.97 -11.58
N LYS A 287 15.16 -10.12 -12.11
CA LYS A 287 15.80 -11.19 -11.36
C LYS A 287 17.28 -11.27 -11.71
N ASP A 288 18.08 -11.68 -10.76
CA ASP A 288 19.48 -12.02 -10.96
C ASP A 288 19.64 -13.38 -11.68
N GLU A 289 20.89 -13.81 -11.88
CA GLU A 289 21.23 -15.11 -12.49
C GLU A 289 20.71 -16.30 -11.67
N ASN A 290 20.42 -16.13 -10.39
CA ASN A 290 19.90 -17.16 -9.48
C ASN A 290 18.36 -17.18 -9.45
N GLY A 291 17.69 -16.21 -10.10
CA GLY A 291 16.24 -16.06 -10.08
C GLY A 291 15.71 -15.26 -8.88
N ASP A 292 16.57 -14.67 -8.08
CA ASP A 292 16.22 -13.80 -6.97
C ASP A 292 15.96 -12.38 -7.47
N LEU A 293 14.99 -11.68 -6.84
CA LEU A 293 14.66 -10.31 -7.22
C LEU A 293 15.81 -9.35 -6.86
N LEU A 294 16.37 -8.66 -7.84
CA LEU A 294 17.49 -7.73 -7.68
C LEU A 294 17.22 -6.65 -6.63
N MET A 295 15.99 -6.13 -6.58
CA MET A 295 15.62 -5.09 -5.64
C MET A 295 15.63 -5.51 -4.17
N LEU A 296 15.48 -6.79 -3.86
CA LEU A 296 15.51 -7.28 -2.49
C LEU A 296 16.93 -7.43 -1.95
N SER A 297 17.92 -7.44 -2.82
CA SER A 297 19.34 -7.46 -2.43
C SER A 297 19.85 -6.09 -1.94
N LEU A 298 19.05 -5.02 -2.09
CA LEU A 298 19.40 -3.63 -1.75
C LEU A 298 18.70 -3.12 -0.46
N ILE A 299 17.99 -3.98 0.27
CA ILE A 299 17.29 -3.63 1.53
C ILE A 299 18.10 -4.05 2.74
#